data_b706999e034ceb94b35a27f37d0f6389
#
_entry.id   b706999e034ceb94b35a27f37d0f6389
#
_cell.length_a   1.000
_cell.length_b   1.000
_cell.length_c   1.000
_cell.angle_alpha   90.00
_cell.angle_beta   90.00
_cell.angle_gamma   90.00
#
_symmetry.space_group_name_H-M   'P 1'
#
loop_
_entity.id
_entity.type
_entity.pdbx_description
1 polymer ?
#
loop_
_entity_poly.entity_id
_entity_poly.type
_entity_poly.pdbx_seq_one_letter_code
_entity_poly.pdbx_strand_id
1 'polypeptide(L)'
;MTKQNAEAAQLPTHGASILPSVEVKSYNVEIEDDEGFIGDKASKAAFWDLLDKWRKPLKDLGHDPLGEKPSEAIGKKKLASVIVEGDPEAAGIVQSAVEEFSQQLTTVIRRFLKLKEWRDTECLVIGGGFRASRIGELAIGRSAALLRADGANLDLELIHGDPDEAGLLGAAHLLPAWMLKGHDSIVAVDVGGTNIRVGIVELNLKKTNDLSKARVSESELWRHGEEDIKRDDAVERLIEMLSDLISQGQKNKLLLAPVIGIGCPGVIHEDGSIARGAQNLPGNWESSKFNLPHCIREEIPKIGDHETMVVMHNDAVVQGLSELPYVQDRKHWGVLTIGTGLGNASFSNRHNE
;
A
#
# COMPACT_ATOMS: atom_id res chain seq x y z
N MET A 1 -41.02 5.49 -20.67
CA MET A 1 -40.00 6.56 -20.48
C MET A 1 -39.49 6.45 -19.07
N THR A 2 -38.45 5.67 -18.90
CA THR A 2 -37.77 5.44 -17.63
C THR A 2 -36.84 6.64 -17.36
N LYS A 3 -37.08 7.32 -16.26
CA LYS A 3 -36.18 8.35 -15.74
C LYS A 3 -34.88 7.66 -15.32
N GLN A 4 -33.88 7.66 -16.17
CA GLN A 4 -32.50 7.54 -15.74
C GLN A 4 -32.21 8.81 -14.92
N ASN A 5 -32.13 8.66 -13.61
CA ASN A 5 -31.50 9.66 -12.75
C ASN A 5 -30.03 9.77 -13.21
N ALA A 6 -29.72 10.86 -13.90
CA ALA A 6 -28.37 11.28 -14.05
C ALA A 6 -27.86 11.61 -12.62
N GLU A 7 -27.18 10.69 -11.96
CA GLU A 7 -26.32 11.04 -10.85
C GLU A 7 -25.39 12.15 -11.38
N ALA A 8 -25.53 13.32 -10.84
CA ALA A 8 -24.62 14.43 -11.17
C ALA A 8 -23.20 13.88 -10.97
N ALA A 9 -22.37 13.94 -12.01
CA ALA A 9 -21.02 13.43 -11.98
C ALA A 9 -20.27 14.13 -10.85
N GLN A 10 -20.20 13.47 -9.70
CA GLN A 10 -19.55 14.02 -8.52
C GLN A 10 -18.05 13.97 -8.75
N LEU A 11 -17.37 15.10 -8.57
CA LEU A 11 -15.92 15.16 -8.62
C LEU A 11 -15.34 14.34 -7.45
N PRO A 12 -14.24 13.63 -7.66
CA PRO A 12 -13.56 12.92 -6.57
C PRO A 12 -13.02 13.92 -5.55
N THR A 13 -13.16 13.58 -4.27
CA THR A 13 -12.63 14.35 -3.14
C THR A 13 -11.54 13.59 -2.43
N HIS A 14 -10.66 14.30 -1.72
CA HIS A 14 -9.61 13.66 -0.92
C HIS A 14 -10.24 12.86 0.23
N GLY A 15 -9.61 11.74 0.61
CA GLY A 15 -10.01 10.94 1.77
C GLY A 15 -11.46 10.44 1.75
N ALA A 16 -12.11 10.40 0.59
CA ALA A 16 -13.53 10.09 0.45
C ALA A 16 -13.87 8.68 0.94
N SER A 17 -14.87 8.55 1.81
CA SER A 17 -15.38 7.23 2.21
C SER A 17 -16.13 6.52 1.09
N ILE A 18 -16.71 7.26 0.14
CA ILE A 18 -17.39 6.71 -1.03
C ILE A 18 -16.55 6.94 -2.27
N LEU A 19 -16.00 5.87 -2.79
CA LEU A 19 -15.20 5.85 -4.02
C LEU A 19 -16.04 5.25 -5.17
N PRO A 20 -15.59 5.37 -6.43
CA PRO A 20 -16.40 4.92 -7.57
C PRO A 20 -16.93 3.50 -7.46
N SER A 21 -16.11 2.56 -7.01
CA SER A 21 -16.45 1.12 -6.96
C SER A 21 -16.62 0.55 -5.57
N VAL A 22 -16.21 1.28 -4.52
CA VAL A 22 -16.22 0.80 -3.13
C VAL A 22 -16.64 1.89 -2.15
N GLU A 23 -17.15 1.45 -1.01
CA GLU A 23 -17.20 2.23 0.22
C GLU A 23 -16.02 1.82 1.10
N VAL A 24 -15.19 2.78 1.50
CA VAL A 24 -14.12 2.61 2.48
C VAL A 24 -14.75 2.63 3.87
N LYS A 25 -14.79 1.49 4.55
CA LYS A 25 -15.42 1.33 5.86
C LYS A 25 -14.56 1.84 6.99
N SER A 26 -13.26 1.60 6.90
CA SER A 26 -12.26 2.11 7.83
C SER A 26 -10.88 2.02 7.19
N TYR A 27 -9.96 2.85 7.66
CA TYR A 27 -8.55 2.80 7.29
C TYR A 27 -7.70 3.45 8.39
N ASN A 28 -6.41 3.15 8.38
CA ASN A 28 -5.44 3.65 9.37
C ASN A 28 -5.93 3.45 10.81
N VAL A 29 -6.53 2.27 11.08
CA VAL A 29 -7.02 1.92 12.41
C VAL A 29 -5.85 1.47 13.26
N GLU A 30 -5.73 2.07 14.44
CA GLU A 30 -4.75 1.73 15.45
C GLU A 30 -5.45 0.97 16.58
N ILE A 31 -5.10 -0.32 16.73
CA ILE A 31 -5.58 -1.15 17.85
C ILE A 31 -4.43 -1.26 18.83
N GLU A 32 -4.65 -0.81 20.06
CA GLU A 32 -3.65 -0.85 21.11
C GLU A 32 -3.86 -2.05 22.04
N ASP A 33 -2.77 -2.54 22.62
CA ASP A 33 -2.73 -3.41 23.79
C ASP A 33 -1.74 -2.85 24.81
N ASP A 34 -1.44 -3.60 25.88
CA ASP A 34 -0.52 -3.16 26.94
C ASP A 34 0.93 -2.90 26.44
N GLU A 35 1.28 -3.36 25.25
CA GLU A 35 2.60 -3.20 24.63
C GLU A 35 2.62 -2.12 23.53
N GLY A 36 1.48 -1.48 23.22
CA GLY A 36 1.31 -0.43 22.23
C GLY A 36 0.46 -0.87 21.03
N PHE A 37 0.76 -0.34 19.83
CA PHE A 37 0.02 -0.66 18.60
C PHE A 37 0.27 -2.11 18.18
N ILE A 38 -0.78 -2.93 18.14
CA ILE A 38 -0.63 -4.36 17.81
C ILE A 38 -0.09 -4.60 16.40
N GLY A 39 -0.28 -3.66 15.49
CA GLY A 39 0.23 -3.72 14.12
C GLY A 39 1.75 -3.75 14.04
N ASP A 40 2.44 -3.20 15.04
CA ASP A 40 3.90 -3.23 15.11
C ASP A 40 4.42 -4.67 15.17
N LYS A 41 3.66 -5.59 15.76
CA LYS A 41 3.97 -7.04 15.81
C LYS A 41 3.90 -7.73 14.44
N ALA A 42 3.30 -7.09 13.44
CA ALA A 42 3.17 -7.58 12.07
C ALA A 42 3.85 -6.66 11.05
N SER A 43 4.86 -5.91 11.46
CA SER A 43 5.68 -5.06 10.61
C SER A 43 6.92 -5.80 10.08
N LYS A 44 7.58 -5.20 9.09
CA LYS A 44 8.88 -5.69 8.60
C LYS A 44 9.94 -5.69 9.71
N ALA A 45 9.93 -4.67 10.59
CA ALA A 45 10.83 -4.59 11.73
C ALA A 45 10.62 -5.75 12.69
N ALA A 46 9.36 -6.06 13.04
CA ALA A 46 9.04 -7.19 13.91
C ALA A 46 9.62 -8.52 13.41
N PHE A 47 9.61 -8.77 12.10
CA PHE A 47 10.22 -9.97 11.55
C PHE A 47 11.74 -10.01 11.80
N TRP A 48 12.42 -8.88 11.64
CA TRP A 48 13.87 -8.81 11.89
C TRP A 48 14.20 -8.98 13.37
N ASP A 49 13.41 -8.40 14.27
CA ASP A 49 13.56 -8.56 15.71
C ASP A 49 13.38 -10.02 16.14
N LEU A 50 12.41 -10.71 15.56
CA LEU A 50 12.22 -12.14 15.78
C LEU A 50 13.40 -12.97 15.27
N LEU A 51 13.93 -12.64 14.11
CA LEU A 51 15.11 -13.31 13.58
C LEU A 51 16.34 -13.08 14.48
N ASP A 52 16.55 -11.86 14.96
CA ASP A 52 17.64 -11.56 15.92
C ASP A 52 17.42 -12.27 17.25
N LYS A 53 16.19 -12.35 17.75
CA LYS A 53 15.82 -13.13 18.95
C LYS A 53 16.27 -14.59 18.83
N TRP A 54 16.02 -15.22 17.69
CA TRP A 54 16.37 -16.62 17.46
C TRP A 54 17.87 -16.84 17.23
N ARG A 55 18.57 -15.87 16.65
CA ARG A 55 20.03 -15.88 16.45
C ARG A 55 20.81 -15.65 17.73
N LYS A 56 20.29 -14.82 18.63
CA LYS A 56 21.00 -14.32 19.81
C LYS A 56 21.65 -15.42 20.67
N PRO A 57 20.99 -16.52 21.07
CA PRO A 57 21.60 -17.54 21.89
C PRO A 57 22.85 -18.19 21.27
N LEU A 58 22.85 -18.40 19.96
CA LEU A 58 23.98 -18.96 19.22
C LEU A 58 25.08 -17.94 19.01
N LYS A 59 24.72 -16.72 18.75
CA LYS A 59 25.66 -15.59 18.62
C LYS A 59 26.41 -15.35 19.91
N ASP A 60 25.75 -15.43 21.05
CA ASP A 60 26.35 -15.30 22.39
C ASP A 60 27.38 -16.43 22.68
N LEU A 61 27.23 -17.59 22.02
CA LEU A 61 28.18 -18.70 22.06
C LEU A 61 29.28 -18.61 21.01
N GLY A 62 29.30 -17.55 20.19
CA GLY A 62 30.29 -17.37 19.11
C GLY A 62 29.98 -18.21 17.86
N HIS A 63 28.80 -18.78 17.76
CA HIS A 63 28.37 -19.63 16.63
C HIS A 63 27.03 -19.15 16.07
N ASP A 64 27.09 -18.22 15.12
CA ASP A 64 25.89 -17.77 14.40
C ASP A 64 25.88 -18.37 12.98
N PRO A 65 25.01 -19.32 12.68
CA PRO A 65 24.99 -20.01 11.39
C PRO A 65 24.54 -19.11 10.22
N LEU A 66 23.95 -17.93 10.51
CA LEU A 66 23.63 -16.90 9.50
C LEU A 66 24.76 -15.90 9.31
N GLY A 67 25.85 -16.00 10.11
CA GLY A 67 27.04 -15.14 10.03
C GLY A 67 26.92 -13.84 10.82
N GLU A 68 27.94 -12.99 10.72
CA GLU A 68 28.09 -11.81 11.59
C GLU A 68 27.18 -10.62 11.24
N LYS A 69 26.58 -10.61 10.05
CA LYS A 69 25.75 -9.49 9.60
C LYS A 69 24.50 -9.32 10.48
N PRO A 70 24.06 -8.08 10.78
CA PRO A 70 22.75 -7.83 11.36
C PRO A 70 21.64 -8.47 10.51
N SER A 71 20.55 -8.92 11.13
CA SER A 71 19.45 -9.59 10.43
C SER A 71 18.89 -8.76 9.28
N GLU A 72 18.72 -7.47 9.46
CA GLU A 72 18.26 -6.54 8.42
C GLU A 72 19.18 -6.47 7.19
N ALA A 73 20.49 -6.69 7.38
CA ALA A 73 21.48 -6.69 6.30
C ALA A 73 21.57 -8.04 5.57
N ILE A 74 20.85 -9.06 6.04
CA ILE A 74 20.72 -10.33 5.34
C ILE A 74 19.61 -10.18 4.30
N GLY A 75 19.97 -10.18 3.03
CA GLY A 75 18.98 -10.00 1.95
C GLY A 75 17.89 -11.10 1.97
N LYS A 76 16.65 -10.75 1.69
CA LYS A 76 15.49 -11.66 1.66
C LYS A 76 15.72 -12.90 0.76
N LYS A 77 16.42 -12.74 -0.37
CA LYS A 77 16.80 -13.85 -1.26
C LYS A 77 17.73 -14.83 -0.58
N LYS A 78 18.67 -14.34 0.23
CA LYS A 78 19.59 -15.19 0.99
C LYS A 78 18.83 -15.99 2.05
N LEU A 79 17.92 -15.38 2.80
CA LEU A 79 17.09 -16.09 3.77
C LEU A 79 16.22 -17.17 3.10
N ALA A 80 15.66 -16.88 1.93
CA ALA A 80 14.88 -17.85 1.16
C ALA A 80 15.75 -19.05 0.74
N SER A 81 16.98 -18.83 0.27
CA SER A 81 17.89 -19.92 -0.08
C SER A 81 18.32 -20.74 1.13
N VAL A 82 18.48 -20.12 2.30
CA VAL A 82 18.82 -20.81 3.55
C VAL A 82 17.75 -21.83 3.93
N ILE A 83 16.46 -21.49 3.76
CA ILE A 83 15.36 -22.44 4.08
C ILE A 83 15.42 -23.69 3.17
N VAL A 84 15.82 -23.53 1.91
CA VAL A 84 15.74 -24.63 0.92
C VAL A 84 17.04 -25.41 0.81
N GLU A 85 18.17 -24.73 0.83
CA GLU A 85 19.47 -25.31 0.47
C GLU A 85 20.54 -25.04 1.55
N GLY A 86 20.18 -24.30 2.61
CA GLY A 86 21.13 -23.91 3.66
C GLY A 86 21.43 -25.01 4.65
N ASP A 87 22.37 -24.71 5.56
CA ASP A 87 22.63 -25.54 6.72
C ASP A 87 21.34 -25.74 7.54
N PRO A 88 21.07 -26.97 8.05
CA PRO A 88 19.85 -27.26 8.79
C PRO A 88 19.63 -26.39 10.03
N GLU A 89 20.70 -26.00 10.73
CA GLU A 89 20.61 -25.13 11.90
C GLU A 89 20.22 -23.71 11.49
N ALA A 90 20.86 -23.16 10.45
CA ALA A 90 20.48 -21.87 9.87
C ALA A 90 19.05 -21.86 9.37
N ALA A 91 18.61 -22.93 8.65
CA ALA A 91 17.26 -23.08 8.18
C ALA A 91 16.26 -23.15 9.33
N GLY A 92 16.58 -23.86 10.41
CA GLY A 92 15.78 -23.96 11.63
C GLY A 92 15.52 -22.60 12.29
N ILE A 93 16.55 -21.74 12.38
CA ILE A 93 16.43 -20.38 12.92
C ILE A 93 15.47 -19.54 12.08
N VAL A 94 15.63 -19.54 10.76
CA VAL A 94 14.77 -18.76 9.86
C VAL A 94 13.33 -19.27 9.92
N GLN A 95 13.12 -20.57 9.94
CA GLN A 95 11.78 -21.18 10.07
C GLN A 95 11.12 -20.83 11.40
N SER A 96 11.89 -20.79 12.51
CA SER A 96 11.37 -20.38 13.81
C SER A 96 10.90 -18.93 13.81
N ALA A 97 11.66 -18.02 13.19
CA ALA A 97 11.25 -16.62 13.03
C ALA A 97 9.98 -16.49 12.15
N VAL A 98 9.89 -17.26 11.06
CA VAL A 98 8.70 -17.29 10.20
C VAL A 98 7.48 -17.82 10.96
N GLU A 99 7.62 -18.88 11.72
CA GLU A 99 6.50 -19.46 12.52
C GLU A 99 6.02 -18.47 13.56
N GLU A 100 6.91 -17.86 14.34
CA GLU A 100 6.54 -16.89 15.38
C GLU A 100 5.90 -15.64 14.77
N PHE A 101 6.44 -15.11 13.67
CA PHE A 101 5.83 -13.99 12.94
C PHE A 101 4.43 -14.35 12.42
N SER A 102 4.24 -15.58 11.92
CA SER A 102 2.93 -16.03 11.43
C SER A 102 1.89 -16.09 12.55
N GLN A 103 2.29 -16.50 13.76
CA GLN A 103 1.41 -16.48 14.93
C GLN A 103 1.05 -15.05 15.35
N GLN A 104 2.01 -14.12 15.31
CA GLN A 104 1.77 -12.72 15.59
C GLN A 104 0.83 -12.08 14.54
N LEU A 105 1.10 -12.28 13.24
CA LEU A 105 0.22 -11.81 12.17
C LEU A 105 -1.19 -12.38 12.29
N THR A 106 -1.33 -13.66 12.60
CA THR A 106 -2.63 -14.31 12.86
C THR A 106 -3.36 -13.62 14.01
N THR A 107 -2.65 -13.31 15.09
CA THR A 107 -3.22 -12.62 16.25
C THR A 107 -3.68 -11.19 15.88
N VAL A 108 -2.88 -10.45 15.12
CA VAL A 108 -3.24 -9.14 14.61
C VAL A 108 -4.49 -9.21 13.75
N ILE A 109 -4.55 -10.13 12.78
CA ILE A 109 -5.73 -10.30 11.91
C ILE A 109 -6.99 -10.58 12.75
N ARG A 110 -6.91 -11.49 13.73
CA ARG A 110 -8.05 -11.78 14.62
C ARG A 110 -8.53 -10.56 15.41
N ARG A 111 -7.63 -9.65 15.76
CA ARG A 111 -8.01 -8.41 16.46
C ARG A 111 -8.74 -7.46 15.50
N PHE A 112 -8.29 -7.32 14.26
CA PHE A 112 -9.02 -6.55 13.24
C PHE A 112 -10.41 -7.12 12.98
N LEU A 113 -10.55 -8.43 12.82
CA LEU A 113 -11.85 -9.08 12.56
C LEU A 113 -12.87 -8.93 13.72
N LYS A 114 -12.45 -8.50 14.91
CA LYS A 114 -13.38 -8.16 16.00
C LYS A 114 -13.97 -6.77 15.89
N LEU A 115 -13.38 -5.89 15.06
CA LEU A 115 -13.92 -4.56 14.82
C LEU A 115 -15.19 -4.64 13.98
N LYS A 116 -16.11 -3.70 14.20
CA LYS A 116 -17.41 -3.65 13.50
C LYS A 116 -17.21 -3.57 11.98
N GLU A 117 -16.27 -2.75 11.54
CA GLU A 117 -15.97 -2.45 10.14
C GLU A 117 -15.24 -3.60 9.42
N TRP A 118 -14.75 -4.61 10.18
CA TRP A 118 -13.97 -5.75 9.70
C TRP A 118 -14.64 -7.09 9.91
N ARG A 119 -15.71 -7.14 10.69
CA ARG A 119 -16.33 -8.40 11.17
C ARG A 119 -16.77 -9.32 10.05
N ASP A 120 -17.31 -8.76 8.99
CA ASP A 120 -17.89 -9.51 7.88
C ASP A 120 -16.91 -9.65 6.68
N THR A 121 -15.61 -9.46 6.92
CA THR A 121 -14.57 -9.56 5.88
C THR A 121 -14.50 -10.99 5.36
N GLU A 122 -14.71 -11.18 4.07
CA GLU A 122 -14.68 -12.46 3.36
C GLU A 122 -13.28 -12.76 2.81
N CYS A 123 -12.57 -11.71 2.40
CA CYS A 123 -11.23 -11.79 1.85
C CYS A 123 -10.34 -10.70 2.47
N LEU A 124 -9.13 -11.08 2.86
CA LEU A 124 -8.11 -10.17 3.35
C LEU A 124 -6.87 -10.28 2.46
N VAL A 125 -6.56 -9.20 1.76
CA VAL A 125 -5.39 -9.13 0.89
C VAL A 125 -4.19 -8.64 1.69
N ILE A 126 -3.06 -9.32 1.56
CA ILE A 126 -1.80 -8.92 2.19
C ILE A 126 -0.85 -8.33 1.14
N GLY A 127 -0.58 -7.03 1.30
CA GLY A 127 0.31 -6.23 0.46
C GLY A 127 1.59 -5.81 1.17
N GLY A 128 2.26 -4.84 0.57
CA GLY A 128 3.48 -4.23 1.08
C GLY A 128 4.75 -5.02 0.77
N GLY A 129 5.90 -4.38 0.97
CA GLY A 129 7.20 -4.91 0.54
C GLY A 129 7.67 -6.18 1.23
N PHE A 130 7.08 -6.57 2.38
CA PHE A 130 7.39 -7.85 3.02
C PHE A 130 6.88 -9.04 2.20
N ARG A 131 5.70 -8.93 1.61
CA ARG A 131 5.08 -9.95 0.73
C ARG A 131 5.96 -10.26 -0.48
N ALA A 132 6.72 -9.31 -1.02
CA ALA A 132 7.60 -9.48 -2.18
C ALA A 132 8.77 -10.46 -1.95
N SER A 133 8.70 -11.31 -0.94
CA SER A 133 9.74 -12.29 -0.62
C SER A 133 9.16 -13.65 -0.31
N ARG A 134 9.89 -14.72 -0.65
CA ARG A 134 9.49 -16.09 -0.30
C ARG A 134 9.24 -16.26 1.20
N ILE A 135 10.01 -15.56 2.04
CA ILE A 135 9.82 -15.55 3.50
C ILE A 135 8.45 -14.97 3.86
N GLY A 136 8.08 -13.84 3.25
CA GLY A 136 6.77 -13.22 3.45
C GLY A 136 5.64 -14.12 2.96
N GLU A 137 5.78 -14.73 1.78
CA GLU A 137 4.79 -15.69 1.26
C GLU A 137 4.58 -16.89 2.21
N LEU A 138 5.67 -17.45 2.76
CA LEU A 138 5.59 -18.55 3.71
C LEU A 138 4.90 -18.11 5.00
N ALA A 139 5.23 -16.94 5.53
CA ALA A 139 4.60 -16.41 6.74
C ALA A 139 3.10 -16.17 6.54
N ILE A 140 2.70 -15.56 5.42
CA ILE A 140 1.29 -15.29 5.10
C ILE A 140 0.54 -16.62 4.88
N GLY A 141 1.12 -17.56 4.12
CA GLY A 141 0.54 -18.88 3.91
C GLY A 141 0.38 -19.67 5.22
N ARG A 142 1.34 -19.56 6.13
CA ARG A 142 1.24 -20.16 7.48
C ARG A 142 0.13 -19.50 8.31
N SER A 143 0.01 -18.17 8.26
CA SER A 143 -1.07 -17.44 8.92
C SER A 143 -2.45 -17.86 8.39
N ALA A 144 -2.58 -18.05 7.08
CA ALA A 144 -3.81 -18.56 6.47
C ALA A 144 -4.18 -19.95 7.01
N ALA A 145 -3.20 -20.84 7.13
CA ALA A 145 -3.41 -22.18 7.71
C ALA A 145 -3.86 -22.11 9.18
N LEU A 146 -3.26 -21.21 9.98
CA LEU A 146 -3.64 -21.02 11.39
C LEU A 146 -5.07 -20.46 11.50
N LEU A 147 -5.43 -19.44 10.74
CA LEU A 147 -6.79 -18.88 10.73
C LEU A 147 -7.83 -19.91 10.34
N ARG A 148 -7.54 -20.73 9.32
CA ARG A 148 -8.44 -21.81 8.88
C ARG A 148 -8.58 -22.91 9.92
N ALA A 149 -7.50 -23.27 10.60
CA ALA A 149 -7.53 -24.25 11.69
C ALA A 149 -8.40 -23.80 12.87
N ASP A 150 -8.51 -22.49 13.10
CA ASP A 150 -9.40 -21.91 14.11
C ASP A 150 -10.85 -21.73 13.64
N GLY A 151 -11.18 -22.16 12.42
CA GLY A 151 -12.52 -22.06 11.87
C GLY A 151 -12.88 -20.68 11.31
N ALA A 152 -11.90 -19.80 11.07
CA ALA A 152 -12.16 -18.53 10.42
C ALA A 152 -12.59 -18.76 8.96
N ASN A 153 -13.73 -18.19 8.58
CA ASN A 153 -14.21 -18.17 7.19
C ASN A 153 -13.66 -16.91 6.50
N LEU A 154 -12.36 -16.89 6.26
CA LEU A 154 -11.62 -15.78 5.69
C LEU A 154 -10.63 -16.32 4.67
N ASP A 155 -10.71 -15.81 3.44
CA ASP A 155 -9.67 -16.02 2.44
C ASP A 155 -8.53 -15.03 2.71
N LEU A 156 -7.32 -15.55 2.89
CA LEU A 156 -6.12 -14.73 3.02
C LEU A 156 -5.34 -14.82 1.71
N GLU A 157 -5.29 -13.72 0.98
CA GLU A 157 -4.70 -13.66 -0.35
C GLU A 157 -3.48 -12.73 -0.39
N LEU A 158 -2.59 -12.98 -1.31
CA LEU A 158 -1.48 -12.09 -1.60
C LEU A 158 -1.93 -11.04 -2.62
N ILE A 159 -1.52 -9.79 -2.44
CA ILE A 159 -1.78 -8.74 -3.43
C ILE A 159 -1.30 -9.20 -4.82
N HIS A 160 -2.12 -8.97 -5.83
CA HIS A 160 -1.80 -9.33 -7.21
C HIS A 160 -0.69 -8.43 -7.77
N GLY A 161 0.08 -8.97 -8.70
CA GLY A 161 1.15 -8.23 -9.35
C GLY A 161 2.32 -7.88 -8.43
N ASP A 162 3.04 -6.83 -8.79
CA ASP A 162 4.16 -6.31 -8.01
C ASP A 162 3.63 -5.42 -6.88
N PRO A 163 3.86 -5.77 -5.61
CA PRO A 163 3.42 -4.94 -4.48
C PRO A 163 4.05 -3.53 -4.48
N ASP A 164 5.17 -3.36 -5.17
CA ASP A 164 5.82 -2.06 -5.33
C ASP A 164 5.10 -1.15 -6.35
N GLU A 165 4.21 -1.69 -7.18
CA GLU A 165 3.39 -0.95 -8.15
C GLU A 165 1.94 -0.77 -7.69
N ALA A 166 1.52 -1.48 -6.65
CA ALA A 166 0.12 -1.51 -6.21
C ALA A 166 -0.44 -0.12 -5.88
N GLY A 167 0.35 0.74 -5.19
CA GLY A 167 -0.05 2.11 -4.89
C GLY A 167 -0.27 2.96 -6.15
N LEU A 168 0.58 2.79 -7.17
CA LEU A 168 0.42 3.48 -8.45
C LEU A 168 -0.82 3.00 -9.21
N LEU A 169 -1.01 1.67 -9.31
CA LEU A 169 -2.16 1.07 -9.99
C LEU A 169 -3.47 1.43 -9.32
N GLY A 170 -3.50 1.37 -7.98
CA GLY A 170 -4.67 1.70 -7.18
C GLY A 170 -5.12 3.15 -7.32
N ALA A 171 -4.18 4.07 -7.58
CA ALA A 171 -4.49 5.49 -7.77
C ALA A 171 -5.47 5.73 -8.94
N ALA A 172 -5.45 4.89 -9.97
CA ALA A 172 -6.40 4.99 -11.08
C ALA A 172 -7.86 4.74 -10.64
N HIS A 173 -8.06 3.92 -9.61
CA HIS A 173 -9.38 3.61 -9.07
C HIS A 173 -9.98 4.68 -8.14
N LEU A 174 -9.19 5.70 -7.76
CA LEU A 174 -9.72 6.89 -7.09
C LEU A 174 -10.66 7.71 -8.00
N LEU A 175 -10.54 7.51 -9.31
CA LEU A 175 -11.17 8.32 -10.34
C LEU A 175 -12.39 7.61 -10.94
N PRO A 176 -13.51 8.32 -11.14
CA PRO A 176 -14.64 7.77 -11.87
C PRO A 176 -14.27 7.56 -13.35
N ALA A 177 -14.81 6.49 -13.94
CA ALA A 177 -14.46 6.07 -15.30
C ALA A 177 -14.65 7.17 -16.37
N TRP A 178 -15.59 8.12 -16.16
CA TRP A 178 -15.81 9.22 -17.11
C TRP A 178 -14.61 10.19 -17.19
N MET A 179 -13.82 10.36 -16.10
CA MET A 179 -12.62 11.20 -16.08
C MET A 179 -11.46 10.54 -16.84
N LEU A 180 -11.43 9.24 -16.89
CA LEU A 180 -10.39 8.48 -17.60
C LEU A 180 -10.71 8.35 -19.09
N LYS A 181 -11.97 8.61 -19.47
CA LYS A 181 -12.42 8.45 -20.85
C LYS A 181 -11.75 9.46 -21.79
N GLY A 182 -11.12 8.95 -22.84
CA GLY A 182 -10.38 9.78 -23.80
C GLY A 182 -8.89 9.93 -23.48
N HIS A 183 -8.45 9.41 -22.34
CA HIS A 183 -7.06 9.38 -21.94
C HIS A 183 -6.53 7.93 -21.99
N ASP A 184 -5.24 7.76 -22.17
CA ASP A 184 -4.60 6.43 -22.16
C ASP A 184 -3.79 6.19 -20.88
N SER A 185 -3.44 7.25 -20.14
CA SER A 185 -2.61 7.16 -18.95
C SER A 185 -2.95 8.21 -17.90
N ILE A 186 -2.58 7.94 -16.65
CA ILE A 186 -2.56 8.90 -15.54
C ILE A 186 -1.17 8.98 -14.91
N VAL A 187 -0.93 10.03 -14.15
CA VAL A 187 0.22 10.13 -13.25
C VAL A 187 -0.22 9.74 -11.84
N ALA A 188 0.57 8.92 -11.19
CA ALA A 188 0.28 8.40 -9.86
C ALA A 188 1.47 8.58 -8.91
N VAL A 189 1.18 8.69 -7.62
CA VAL A 189 2.15 8.81 -6.54
C VAL A 189 1.82 7.81 -5.44
N ASP A 190 2.84 7.11 -4.96
CA ASP A 190 2.78 6.27 -3.76
C ASP A 190 3.80 6.82 -2.75
N VAL A 191 3.31 7.53 -1.74
CA VAL A 191 4.11 8.05 -0.63
C VAL A 191 4.09 7.00 0.47
N GLY A 192 5.23 6.44 0.79
CA GLY A 192 5.40 5.51 1.91
C GLY A 192 6.36 6.06 2.96
N GLY A 193 6.42 5.44 4.13
CA GLY A 193 7.24 5.91 5.26
C GLY A 193 8.76 5.95 4.99
N THR A 194 9.26 5.24 3.98
CA THR A 194 10.69 5.20 3.62
C THR A 194 10.97 5.46 2.15
N ASN A 195 9.96 5.32 1.32
CA ASN A 195 10.07 5.45 -0.13
C ASN A 195 8.95 6.34 -0.67
N ILE A 196 9.27 7.16 -1.66
CA ILE A 196 8.28 7.82 -2.52
C ILE A 196 8.46 7.26 -3.92
N ARG A 197 7.35 6.86 -4.54
CA ARG A 197 7.34 6.39 -5.93
C ARG A 197 6.36 7.24 -6.73
N VAL A 198 6.80 7.66 -7.90
CA VAL A 198 5.95 8.30 -8.90
C VAL A 198 5.93 7.44 -10.15
N GLY A 199 4.83 7.46 -10.90
CA GLY A 199 4.76 6.64 -12.11
C GLY A 199 3.66 7.06 -13.08
N ILE A 200 3.82 6.63 -14.33
CA ILE A 200 2.80 6.70 -15.36
C ILE A 200 2.09 5.34 -15.40
N VAL A 201 0.78 5.37 -15.21
CA VAL A 201 -0.08 4.20 -15.29
C VAL A 201 -0.85 4.22 -16.60
N GLU A 202 -0.53 3.31 -17.51
CA GLU A 202 -1.31 3.06 -18.72
C GLU A 202 -2.62 2.34 -18.33
N LEU A 203 -3.75 2.93 -18.69
CA LEU A 203 -5.08 2.47 -18.29
C LEU A 203 -5.57 1.25 -19.09
N ASN A 204 -5.10 1.11 -20.32
CA ASN A 204 -5.51 0.02 -21.24
C ASN A 204 -7.03 -0.16 -21.38
N LEU A 205 -7.82 0.91 -21.29
CA LEU A 205 -9.30 0.87 -21.32
C LEU A 205 -9.89 0.28 -22.61
N LYS A 206 -9.11 0.24 -23.70
CA LYS A 206 -9.51 -0.45 -24.93
C LYS A 206 -9.53 -1.98 -24.78
N LYS A 207 -8.80 -2.51 -23.81
CA LYS A 207 -8.74 -3.96 -23.53
C LYS A 207 -9.80 -4.38 -22.52
N THR A 208 -9.94 -3.61 -21.43
CA THR A 208 -10.92 -3.85 -20.36
C THR A 208 -11.34 -2.53 -19.73
N ASN A 209 -12.58 -2.45 -19.26
CA ASN A 209 -13.07 -1.23 -18.61
C ASN A 209 -12.85 -1.22 -17.09
N ASP A 210 -12.40 -2.33 -16.51
CA ASP A 210 -12.21 -2.55 -15.07
C ASP A 210 -10.79 -2.25 -14.56
N LEU A 211 -9.94 -1.73 -15.43
CA LEU A 211 -8.52 -1.48 -15.18
C LEU A 211 -7.68 -2.72 -14.84
N SER A 212 -8.21 -3.95 -14.99
CA SER A 212 -7.46 -5.20 -14.77
C SER A 212 -6.24 -5.37 -15.68
N LYS A 213 -6.17 -4.58 -16.75
CA LYS A 213 -5.04 -4.53 -17.67
C LYS A 213 -4.24 -3.23 -17.58
N ALA A 214 -4.52 -2.42 -16.56
CA ALA A 214 -3.67 -1.28 -16.26
C ALA A 214 -2.26 -1.76 -15.89
N ARG A 215 -1.25 -0.96 -16.20
CA ARG A 215 0.14 -1.28 -15.91
C ARG A 215 0.95 -0.02 -15.67
N VAL A 216 1.95 -0.10 -14.85
CA VAL A 216 2.97 0.94 -14.73
C VAL A 216 3.88 0.84 -15.95
N SER A 217 3.95 1.90 -16.75
CA SER A 217 4.84 1.94 -17.94
C SER A 217 6.18 2.56 -17.63
N GLU A 218 6.19 3.55 -16.74
CA GLU A 218 7.38 4.25 -16.28
C GLU A 218 7.22 4.59 -14.81
N SER A 219 8.29 4.49 -14.03
CA SER A 219 8.28 4.89 -12.61
C SER A 219 9.66 5.30 -12.14
N GLU A 220 9.68 6.21 -11.17
CA GLU A 220 10.86 6.61 -10.43
C GLU A 220 10.64 6.32 -8.95
N LEU A 221 11.67 5.75 -8.29
CA LEU A 221 11.70 5.44 -6.87
C LEU A 221 12.73 6.29 -6.18
N TRP A 222 12.32 7.02 -5.14
CA TRP A 222 13.21 7.71 -4.24
C TRP A 222 13.12 7.13 -2.82
N ARG A 223 14.29 6.78 -2.25
CA ARG A 223 14.42 6.22 -0.90
C ARG A 223 14.70 7.34 0.10
N HIS A 224 13.73 8.19 0.36
CA HIS A 224 13.87 9.33 1.25
C HIS A 224 14.23 8.93 2.70
N GLY A 225 13.88 7.73 3.14
CA GLY A 225 14.23 7.22 4.46
C GLY A 225 15.73 6.94 4.67
N GLU A 226 16.55 6.99 3.61
CA GLU A 226 18.00 6.89 3.67
C GLU A 226 18.67 8.27 3.79
N GLU A 227 17.89 9.36 3.78
CA GLU A 227 18.36 10.74 3.76
C GLU A 227 17.81 11.53 4.95
N ASP A 228 18.63 12.45 5.50
CA ASP A 228 18.17 13.44 6.49
C ASP A 228 17.62 14.66 5.75
N ILE A 229 16.37 14.61 5.38
CA ILE A 229 15.71 15.62 4.55
C ILE A 229 14.53 16.28 5.28
N LYS A 230 14.29 17.54 5.00
CA LYS A 230 13.13 18.28 5.52
C LYS A 230 11.90 18.05 4.63
N ARG A 231 10.70 18.31 5.21
CA ARG A 231 9.45 18.20 4.46
C ARG A 231 9.45 19.01 3.16
N ASP A 232 9.86 20.27 3.24
CA ASP A 232 9.76 21.18 2.10
C ASP A 232 10.68 20.73 0.95
N ASP A 233 11.90 20.29 1.28
CA ASP A 233 12.83 19.70 0.31
C ASP A 233 12.29 18.37 -0.27
N ALA A 234 11.58 17.58 0.56
CA ALA A 234 10.95 16.34 0.10
C ALA A 234 9.78 16.60 -0.87
N VAL A 235 9.00 17.64 -0.61
CA VAL A 235 7.89 18.05 -1.49
C VAL A 235 8.44 18.61 -2.80
N GLU A 236 9.50 19.43 -2.76
CA GLU A 236 10.17 19.96 -3.96
C GLU A 236 10.68 18.80 -4.83
N ARG A 237 11.37 17.83 -4.23
CA ARG A 237 11.85 16.65 -4.96
C ARG A 237 10.73 15.81 -5.58
N LEU A 238 9.63 15.62 -4.86
CA LEU A 238 8.45 14.93 -5.41
C LEU A 238 7.87 15.67 -6.62
N ILE A 239 7.79 17.00 -6.56
CA ILE A 239 7.28 17.82 -7.64
C ILE A 239 8.20 17.78 -8.87
N GLU A 240 9.53 17.78 -8.67
CA GLU A 240 10.50 17.55 -9.74
C GLU A 240 10.28 16.21 -10.43
N MET A 241 10.18 15.11 -9.66
CA MET A 241 9.93 13.77 -10.21
C MET A 241 8.63 13.72 -11.01
N LEU A 242 7.56 14.35 -10.52
CA LEU A 242 6.27 14.46 -11.24
C LEU A 242 6.41 15.24 -12.55
N SER A 243 7.09 16.38 -12.51
CA SER A 243 7.28 17.25 -13.67
C SER A 243 8.08 16.54 -14.77
N ASP A 244 9.12 15.80 -14.39
CA ASP A 244 9.93 15.02 -15.31
C ASP A 244 9.13 13.90 -15.97
N LEU A 245 8.32 13.14 -15.20
CA LEU A 245 7.47 12.09 -15.76
C LEU A 245 6.37 12.64 -16.67
N ILE A 246 5.74 13.76 -16.31
CA ILE A 246 4.74 14.42 -17.16
C ILE A 246 5.39 14.86 -18.49
N SER A 247 6.56 15.48 -18.41
CA SER A 247 7.33 15.90 -19.59
C SER A 247 7.71 14.71 -20.48
N GLN A 248 8.11 13.60 -19.89
CA GLN A 248 8.45 12.37 -20.59
C GLN A 248 7.21 11.74 -21.24
N GLY A 249 6.09 11.64 -20.52
CA GLY A 249 4.83 11.15 -21.07
C GLY A 249 4.36 11.98 -22.27
N GLN A 250 4.45 13.30 -22.20
CA GLN A 250 4.12 14.20 -23.30
C GLN A 250 5.06 14.01 -24.52
N LYS A 251 6.37 13.87 -24.29
CA LYS A 251 7.33 13.56 -25.36
C LYS A 251 7.01 12.22 -26.03
N ASN A 252 6.56 11.25 -25.27
CA ASN A 252 6.13 9.92 -25.77
C ASN A 252 4.71 9.96 -26.38
N LYS A 253 4.09 11.16 -26.45
CA LYS A 253 2.74 11.38 -27.01
C LYS A 253 1.63 10.63 -26.29
N LEU A 254 1.79 10.37 -24.99
CA LEU A 254 0.74 9.81 -24.16
C LEU A 254 -0.36 10.85 -23.94
N LEU A 255 -1.60 10.41 -24.00
CA LEU A 255 -2.77 11.23 -23.66
C LEU A 255 -2.99 11.14 -22.15
N LEU A 256 -2.17 11.88 -21.39
CA LEU A 256 -2.26 11.91 -19.94
C LEU A 256 -3.58 12.58 -19.51
N ALA A 257 -4.33 11.93 -18.63
CA ALA A 257 -5.43 12.60 -17.96
C ALA A 257 -4.87 13.71 -17.05
N PRO A 258 -5.57 14.87 -16.96
CA PRO A 258 -5.11 15.99 -16.15
C PRO A 258 -5.34 15.74 -14.64
N VAL A 259 -4.99 14.56 -14.18
CA VAL A 259 -5.20 14.11 -12.80
C VAL A 259 -3.96 13.41 -12.27
N ILE A 260 -3.59 13.76 -11.03
CA ILE A 260 -2.57 13.06 -10.24
C ILE A 260 -3.28 12.35 -9.10
N GLY A 261 -3.19 11.01 -9.06
CA GLY A 261 -3.71 10.20 -7.96
C GLY A 261 -2.62 9.91 -6.95
N ILE A 262 -2.89 10.08 -5.65
CA ILE A 262 -1.88 9.96 -4.59
C ILE A 262 -2.34 9.00 -3.50
N GLY A 263 -1.51 7.99 -3.18
CA GLY A 263 -1.50 7.28 -1.91
C GLY A 263 -0.55 7.96 -0.94
N CYS A 264 -1.02 8.31 0.26
CA CYS A 264 -0.20 8.98 1.28
C CYS A 264 -0.55 8.46 2.67
N PRO A 265 0.44 8.21 3.56
CA PRO A 265 0.17 7.76 4.93
C PRO A 265 -0.72 8.73 5.69
N GLY A 266 -1.51 8.18 6.60
CA GLY A 266 -2.30 8.94 7.54
C GLY A 266 -3.79 9.04 7.21
N VAL A 267 -4.49 9.76 8.06
CA VAL A 267 -5.93 10.07 7.90
C VAL A 267 -6.07 11.35 7.08
N ILE A 268 -6.65 11.23 5.89
CA ILE A 268 -6.76 12.29 4.91
C ILE A 268 -8.12 12.99 5.05
N HIS A 269 -8.12 14.29 5.22
CA HIS A 269 -9.33 15.13 5.22
C HIS A 269 -9.80 15.45 3.80
N GLU A 270 -11.05 15.86 3.66
CA GLU A 270 -11.68 16.21 2.39
C GLU A 270 -10.97 17.39 1.69
N ASP A 271 -10.33 18.27 2.42
CA ASP A 271 -9.53 19.38 1.89
C ASP A 271 -8.11 18.96 1.44
N GLY A 272 -7.72 17.71 1.67
CA GLY A 272 -6.40 17.17 1.36
C GLY A 272 -5.34 17.38 2.45
N SER A 273 -5.71 17.90 3.62
CA SER A 273 -4.81 17.95 4.78
C SER A 273 -4.71 16.57 5.44
N ILE A 274 -3.64 16.32 6.19
CA ILE A 274 -3.41 15.08 6.91
C ILE A 274 -3.67 15.32 8.40
N ALA A 275 -4.63 14.59 8.96
CA ALA A 275 -4.99 14.75 10.37
C ALA A 275 -3.96 14.14 11.32
N ARG A 276 -3.51 12.92 11.03
CA ARG A 276 -2.56 12.12 11.82
C ARG A 276 -2.06 10.92 11.03
N GLY A 277 -1.01 10.25 11.51
CA GLY A 277 -0.50 9.00 10.94
C GLY A 277 0.55 9.18 9.85
N ALA A 278 1.14 10.37 9.74
CA ALA A 278 2.23 10.70 8.80
C ALA A 278 3.59 10.85 9.49
N GLN A 279 3.74 10.35 10.71
CA GLN A 279 4.95 10.50 11.53
C GLN A 279 6.22 9.87 10.94
N ASN A 280 6.09 8.95 10.00
CA ASN A 280 7.21 8.32 9.31
C ASN A 280 7.69 9.12 8.07
N LEU A 281 7.05 10.24 7.77
CA LEU A 281 7.46 11.13 6.68
C LEU A 281 8.44 12.21 7.18
N PRO A 282 9.33 12.72 6.32
CA PRO A 282 10.31 13.74 6.71
C PRO A 282 9.63 15.05 7.11
N GLY A 283 9.83 15.48 8.36
CA GLY A 283 9.25 16.67 8.92
C GLY A 283 7.76 16.53 9.28
N ASN A 284 7.05 17.66 9.43
CA ASN A 284 5.66 17.67 9.88
C ASN A 284 4.68 17.83 8.70
N TRP A 285 4.11 16.72 8.24
CA TRP A 285 3.08 16.68 7.19
C TRP A 285 1.66 16.89 7.74
N GLU A 286 1.47 16.83 9.06
CA GLU A 286 0.19 17.04 9.76
C GLU A 286 -0.05 18.50 10.14
N SER A 287 0.85 19.40 9.71
CA SER A 287 0.72 20.83 9.97
C SER A 287 -0.52 21.40 9.28
N SER A 288 -1.35 22.16 10.01
CA SER A 288 -2.50 22.88 9.45
C SER A 288 -2.15 23.93 8.39
N LYS A 289 -0.86 24.23 8.20
CA LYS A 289 -0.34 25.13 7.18
C LYS A 289 0.21 24.40 5.94
N PHE A 290 0.11 23.08 5.91
CA PHE A 290 0.64 22.26 4.84
C PHE A 290 -0.49 21.48 4.16
N ASN A 291 -0.46 21.47 2.83
CA ASN A 291 -1.41 20.72 2.02
C ASN A 291 -0.70 20.25 0.74
N LEU A 292 -0.35 18.96 0.67
CA LEU A 292 0.39 18.40 -0.46
C LEU A 292 -0.35 18.58 -1.80
N PRO A 293 -1.66 18.30 -1.93
CA PRO A 293 -2.41 18.55 -3.14
C PRO A 293 -2.36 20.00 -3.62
N HIS A 294 -2.35 20.96 -2.69
CA HIS A 294 -2.23 22.37 -3.02
C HIS A 294 -0.84 22.71 -3.58
N CYS A 295 0.24 22.28 -2.90
CA CYS A 295 1.61 22.49 -3.37
C CYS A 295 1.82 21.94 -4.78
N ILE A 296 1.32 20.71 -5.04
CA ILE A 296 1.45 20.12 -6.38
C ILE A 296 0.68 20.93 -7.43
N ARG A 297 -0.54 21.41 -7.14
CA ARG A 297 -1.31 22.20 -8.12
C ARG A 297 -0.71 23.58 -8.39
N GLU A 298 -0.05 24.20 -7.42
CA GLU A 298 0.65 25.47 -7.63
C GLU A 298 1.82 25.32 -8.59
N GLU A 299 2.63 24.27 -8.44
CA GLU A 299 3.83 24.05 -9.25
C GLU A 299 3.53 23.33 -10.58
N ILE A 300 2.48 22.50 -10.62
CA ILE A 300 2.03 21.78 -11.81
C ILE A 300 0.57 22.18 -12.10
N PRO A 301 0.32 23.44 -12.53
CA PRO A 301 -1.04 23.95 -12.69
C PRO A 301 -1.81 23.29 -13.85
N LYS A 302 -1.10 22.69 -14.82
CA LYS A 302 -1.69 22.04 -15.98
C LYS A 302 -0.97 20.78 -16.40
N ILE A 303 -1.75 19.81 -16.87
CA ILE A 303 -1.26 18.66 -17.61
C ILE A 303 -1.91 18.71 -19.01
N GLY A 304 -1.07 18.87 -20.05
CA GLY A 304 -1.56 19.22 -21.37
C GLY A 304 -2.23 20.60 -21.38
N ASP A 305 -3.43 20.69 -21.93
CA ASP A 305 -4.20 21.93 -22.02
C ASP A 305 -5.19 22.14 -20.85
N HIS A 306 -5.26 21.19 -19.90
CA HIS A 306 -6.25 21.17 -18.83
C HIS A 306 -5.63 21.47 -17.46
N GLU A 307 -6.44 22.07 -16.57
CA GLU A 307 -6.04 22.29 -15.18
C GLU A 307 -5.80 20.97 -14.45
N THR A 308 -4.72 20.93 -13.68
CA THR A 308 -4.36 19.74 -12.90
C THR A 308 -5.32 19.53 -11.74
N MET A 309 -5.94 18.36 -11.68
CA MET A 309 -6.63 17.86 -10.49
C MET A 309 -5.70 16.96 -9.71
N VAL A 310 -5.73 17.06 -8.40
CA VAL A 310 -5.03 16.14 -7.50
C VAL A 310 -6.06 15.46 -6.63
N VAL A 311 -5.99 14.12 -6.52
CA VAL A 311 -6.85 13.33 -5.62
C VAL A 311 -5.95 12.49 -4.73
N MET A 312 -6.10 12.63 -3.42
CA MET A 312 -5.26 11.94 -2.44
C MET A 312 -6.11 11.11 -1.48
N HIS A 313 -5.65 9.90 -1.18
CA HIS A 313 -6.22 9.06 -0.14
C HIS A 313 -5.10 8.37 0.66
N ASN A 314 -5.48 7.69 1.75
CA ASN A 314 -4.54 6.89 2.52
C ASN A 314 -3.84 5.82 1.64
N ASP A 315 -2.56 5.57 1.89
CA ASP A 315 -1.71 4.66 1.13
C ASP A 315 -2.22 3.21 1.13
N ALA A 316 -2.66 2.69 2.28
CA ALA A 316 -3.24 1.34 2.35
C ALA A 316 -4.58 1.25 1.59
N VAL A 317 -5.39 2.31 1.61
CA VAL A 317 -6.59 2.38 0.77
C VAL A 317 -6.22 2.30 -0.69
N VAL A 318 -5.28 3.14 -1.14
CA VAL A 318 -4.88 3.18 -2.56
C VAL A 318 -4.24 1.86 -2.99
N GLN A 319 -3.36 1.27 -2.18
CA GLN A 319 -2.83 -0.07 -2.48
C GLN A 319 -3.96 -1.12 -2.55
N GLY A 320 -4.94 -1.07 -1.64
CA GLY A 320 -6.09 -1.95 -1.69
C GLY A 320 -6.89 -1.80 -2.98
N LEU A 321 -7.08 -0.59 -3.48
CA LEU A 321 -7.83 -0.34 -4.71
C LEU A 321 -7.25 -1.05 -5.95
N SER A 322 -5.96 -1.38 -5.98
CA SER A 322 -5.37 -2.18 -7.06
C SER A 322 -5.98 -3.58 -7.17
N GLU A 323 -6.61 -4.06 -6.10
CA GLU A 323 -7.22 -5.39 -6.03
C GLU A 323 -8.67 -5.42 -6.53
N LEU A 324 -9.28 -4.28 -6.79
CA LEU A 324 -10.67 -4.19 -7.25
C LEU A 324 -11.02 -5.15 -8.41
N PRO A 325 -10.17 -5.34 -9.41
CA PRO A 325 -10.46 -6.29 -10.49
C PRO A 325 -10.58 -7.76 -10.03
N TYR A 326 -9.99 -8.10 -8.89
CA TYR A 326 -9.86 -9.48 -8.41
C TYR A 326 -10.82 -9.81 -7.26
N VAL A 327 -11.42 -8.81 -6.61
CA VAL A 327 -12.33 -8.97 -5.47
C VAL A 327 -13.76 -8.54 -5.76
N GLN A 328 -14.16 -8.49 -7.04
CA GLN A 328 -15.50 -8.03 -7.46
C GLN A 328 -16.64 -8.92 -6.95
N ASP A 329 -16.36 -10.20 -6.71
CA ASP A 329 -17.30 -11.19 -6.17
C ASP A 329 -17.43 -11.13 -4.64
N ARG A 330 -16.60 -10.34 -3.96
CA ARG A 330 -16.61 -10.17 -2.50
C ARG A 330 -17.46 -8.97 -2.11
N LYS A 331 -18.33 -9.14 -1.14
CA LYS A 331 -19.10 -8.01 -0.61
C LYS A 331 -18.27 -7.16 0.35
N HIS A 332 -17.55 -7.80 1.24
CA HIS A 332 -16.69 -7.18 2.25
C HIS A 332 -15.28 -7.75 2.17
N TRP A 333 -14.31 -6.89 2.06
CA TRP A 333 -12.91 -7.31 2.00
C TRP A 333 -12.00 -6.26 2.66
N GLY A 334 -10.75 -6.62 2.87
CA GLY A 334 -9.79 -5.72 3.49
C GLY A 334 -8.41 -5.87 2.90
N VAL A 335 -7.53 -4.94 3.24
CA VAL A 335 -6.11 -5.00 2.94
C VAL A 335 -5.29 -4.73 4.18
N LEU A 336 -4.21 -5.48 4.35
CA LEU A 336 -3.12 -5.17 5.28
C LEU A 336 -1.84 -5.03 4.47
N THR A 337 -1.14 -3.91 4.63
CA THR A 337 0.13 -3.67 3.94
C THR A 337 1.28 -3.76 4.93
N ILE A 338 2.11 -4.82 4.81
CA ILE A 338 3.24 -5.09 5.70
C ILE A 338 4.48 -4.38 5.14
N GLY A 339 4.77 -3.22 5.70
CA GLY A 339 5.89 -2.35 5.33
C GLY A 339 6.74 -1.96 6.54
N THR A 340 7.14 -0.70 6.62
CA THR A 340 7.79 -0.10 7.81
C THR A 340 6.86 -0.18 9.02
N GLY A 341 5.57 0.07 8.80
CA GLY A 341 4.47 -0.21 9.71
C GLY A 341 3.46 -1.16 9.09
N LEU A 342 2.29 -1.28 9.72
CA LEU A 342 1.14 -2.04 9.22
C LEU A 342 0.04 -1.08 8.74
N GLY A 343 -0.03 -0.83 7.43
CA GLY A 343 -1.17 -0.14 6.84
C GLY A 343 -2.40 -1.05 6.78
N ASN A 344 -3.59 -0.47 6.88
CA ASN A 344 -4.83 -1.23 6.88
C ASN A 344 -5.99 -0.44 6.30
N ALA A 345 -6.87 -1.13 5.56
CA ALA A 345 -8.15 -0.59 5.11
C ALA A 345 -9.18 -1.70 4.92
N SER A 346 -10.46 -1.40 5.18
CA SER A 346 -11.58 -2.30 4.92
C SER A 346 -12.60 -1.66 3.99
N PHE A 347 -13.22 -2.49 3.16
CA PHE A 347 -14.04 -2.06 2.04
C PHE A 347 -15.36 -2.84 1.95
N SER A 348 -16.35 -2.19 1.37
CA SER A 348 -17.53 -2.85 0.81
C SER A 348 -17.63 -2.53 -0.67
N ASN A 349 -17.75 -3.56 -1.51
CA ASN A 349 -18.00 -3.36 -2.93
C ASN A 349 -19.37 -2.72 -3.16
N ARG A 350 -19.39 -1.71 -4.01
CA ARG A 350 -20.62 -1.07 -4.48
C ARG A 350 -21.05 -1.78 -5.76
N HIS A 351 -22.15 -2.54 -5.68
CA HIS A 351 -22.78 -3.04 -6.90
C HIS A 351 -23.48 -1.85 -7.57
N ASN A 352 -23.08 -1.51 -8.78
CA ASN A 352 -23.88 -0.61 -9.61
C ASN A 352 -25.20 -1.34 -9.90
N GLU A 353 -26.27 -0.96 -9.18
CA GLU A 353 -27.65 -1.36 -9.49
C GLU A 353 -28.10 -0.83 -10.85
#